data_3c43d080aad44eeaf908ebd52b086ff9
#
_entry.id   3c43d080aad44eeaf908ebd52b086ff9
#
_cell.length_a   1.000
_cell.length_b   1.000
_cell.length_c   1.000
_cell.angle_alpha   90.00
_cell.angle_beta   90.00
_cell.angle_gamma   90.00
#
_symmetry.space_group_name_H-M   'P 1'
#
loop_
_entity.id
_entity.type
_entity.pdbx_description
1 polymer ?
#
loop_
_entity_poly.entity_id
_entity_poly.type
_entity_poly.pdbx_seq_one_letter_code
_entity_poly.pdbx_strand_id
1 'polypeptide(L)'
;MYVLTVQLTIKPQCVDDFMREVSTVRALIRREPECLRFDVLQDKERPESILLVEAWTSRDYFERVQSKRPYYQPYFERVRPMWSEERRMRHWQVIE
;
A
#
# COMPACT_ATOMS: atom_id res chain seq x y z
N MET A 1 -6.36 6.90 -15.58
CA MET A 1 -6.05 5.98 -14.47
C MET A 1 -4.78 6.43 -13.79
N TYR A 2 -4.78 6.41 -12.49
CA TYR A 2 -3.63 6.79 -11.67
C TYR A 2 -3.00 5.54 -11.07
N VAL A 3 -1.70 5.34 -11.28
CA VAL A 3 -0.96 4.19 -10.74
C VAL A 3 0.04 4.68 -9.70
N LEU A 4 0.01 4.04 -8.55
CA LEU A 4 0.88 4.34 -7.43
C LEU A 4 1.60 3.06 -7.00
N THR A 5 2.91 3.14 -6.82
CA THR A 5 3.64 2.04 -6.18
C THR A 5 4.23 2.51 -4.87
N VAL A 6 4.24 1.61 -3.89
CA VAL A 6 4.80 1.87 -2.57
C VAL A 6 5.80 0.76 -2.26
N GLN A 7 7.08 1.11 -2.23
CA GLN A 7 8.15 0.18 -1.85
C GLN A 7 8.33 0.25 -0.35
N LEU A 8 8.23 -0.91 0.30
CA LEU A 8 8.37 -1.05 1.75
C LEU A 8 9.49 -2.04 2.06
N THR A 9 10.28 -1.71 3.06
CA THR A 9 11.24 -2.66 3.63
C THR A 9 10.83 -2.88 5.08
N ILE A 10 10.44 -4.11 5.39
CA ILE A 10 9.87 -4.48 6.68
C ILE A 10 10.96 -5.14 7.53
N LYS A 11 10.99 -4.84 8.82
CA LYS A 11 11.88 -5.54 9.74
C LYS A 11 11.63 -7.04 9.63
N PRO A 12 12.66 -7.89 9.50
CA PRO A 12 12.47 -9.32 9.27
C PRO A 12 11.54 -10.00 10.28
N GLN A 13 11.62 -9.62 11.56
CA GLN A 13 10.78 -10.18 12.61
C GLN A 13 9.33 -9.70 12.55
N CYS A 14 9.03 -8.68 11.73
CA CYS A 14 7.70 -8.09 11.64
C CYS A 14 6.95 -8.49 10.36
N VAL A 15 7.55 -9.29 9.49
CA VAL A 15 6.96 -9.59 8.17
C VAL A 15 5.58 -10.23 8.30
N ASP A 16 5.43 -11.23 9.17
CA ASP A 16 4.15 -11.91 9.33
C ASP A 16 3.07 -10.97 9.89
N ASP A 17 3.43 -10.17 10.88
CA ASP A 17 2.51 -9.19 11.46
C ASP A 17 2.12 -8.13 10.43
N PHE A 18 3.09 -7.66 9.65
CA PHE A 18 2.84 -6.70 8.58
C PHE A 18 1.87 -7.27 7.55
N MET A 19 2.07 -8.52 7.12
CA MET A 19 1.21 -9.15 6.12
C MET A 19 -0.23 -9.26 6.62
N ARG A 20 -0.44 -9.54 7.91
CA ARG A 20 -1.78 -9.54 8.48
C ARG A 20 -2.42 -8.16 8.44
N GLU A 21 -1.66 -7.13 8.81
CA GLU A 21 -2.16 -5.75 8.82
C GLU A 21 -2.50 -5.27 7.41
N VAL A 22 -1.61 -5.49 6.44
CA VAL A 22 -1.86 -5.05 5.07
C VAL A 22 -3.03 -5.81 4.43
N SER A 23 -3.21 -7.09 4.75
CA SER A 23 -4.35 -7.86 4.26
C SER A 23 -5.67 -7.30 4.79
N THR A 24 -5.70 -6.89 6.06
CA THR A 24 -6.89 -6.31 6.66
C THR A 24 -7.27 -4.98 6.01
N VAL A 25 -6.30 -4.07 5.85
CA VAL A 25 -6.58 -2.79 5.23
C VAL A 25 -6.89 -2.94 3.74
N ARG A 26 -6.24 -3.88 3.06
CA ARG A 26 -6.51 -4.18 1.66
C ARG A 26 -7.96 -4.56 1.43
N ALA A 27 -8.54 -5.36 2.32
CA ALA A 27 -9.95 -5.75 2.20
C ALA A 27 -10.88 -4.53 2.23
N LEU A 28 -10.55 -3.52 3.03
CA LEU A 28 -11.32 -2.27 3.07
C LEU A 28 -11.10 -1.44 1.81
N ILE A 29 -9.84 -1.32 1.37
CA ILE A 29 -9.48 -0.55 0.18
C ILE A 29 -10.16 -1.14 -1.07
N ARG A 30 -10.18 -2.47 -1.19
CA ARG A 30 -10.77 -3.14 -2.35
C ARG A 30 -12.28 -2.95 -2.45
N ARG A 31 -12.95 -2.54 -1.39
CA ARG A 31 -14.38 -2.21 -1.42
C ARG A 31 -14.66 -0.84 -2.04
N GLU A 32 -13.65 0.01 -2.14
CA GLU A 32 -13.83 1.34 -2.74
C GLU A 32 -14.06 1.20 -4.24
N PRO A 33 -15.17 1.76 -4.78
CA PRO A 33 -15.46 1.64 -6.22
C PRO A 33 -14.36 2.23 -7.10
N GLU A 34 -13.62 3.21 -6.59
CA GLU A 34 -12.57 3.90 -7.33
C GLU A 34 -11.25 3.13 -7.34
N CYS A 35 -11.15 2.04 -6.55
CA CYS A 35 -9.96 1.21 -6.52
C CYS A 35 -10.02 0.18 -7.66
N LEU A 36 -9.14 0.32 -8.64
CA LEU A 36 -9.07 -0.57 -9.79
C LEU A 36 -8.14 -1.75 -9.54
N ARG A 37 -7.11 -1.54 -8.71
CA ARG A 37 -6.10 -2.56 -8.43
C ARG A 37 -5.44 -2.27 -7.09
N PHE A 38 -5.18 -3.31 -6.33
CA PHE A 38 -4.35 -3.22 -5.13
C PHE A 38 -3.67 -4.57 -4.93
N ASP A 39 -2.42 -4.67 -5.37
CA ASP A 39 -1.63 -5.89 -5.25
C ASP A 39 -0.55 -5.72 -4.20
N VAL A 40 -0.34 -6.76 -3.41
CA VAL A 40 0.75 -6.85 -2.45
C VAL A 40 1.74 -7.87 -3.00
N LEU A 41 2.92 -7.40 -3.37
CA LEU A 41 3.97 -8.24 -3.94
C LEU A 41 5.11 -8.39 -2.94
N GLN A 42 5.63 -9.59 -2.82
CA GLN A 42 6.74 -9.89 -1.95
C GLN A 42 7.90 -10.42 -2.81
N ASP A 43 9.10 -9.90 -2.56
CA ASP A 43 10.30 -10.38 -3.24
C ASP A 43 10.56 -11.82 -2.83
N LYS A 44 10.76 -12.72 -3.81
CA LYS A 44 10.98 -14.13 -3.55
C LYS A 44 12.26 -14.42 -2.78
N GLU A 45 13.28 -13.59 -2.99
CA GLU A 45 14.59 -13.78 -2.36
C GLU A 45 14.73 -13.01 -1.06
N ARG A 46 13.97 -11.91 -0.91
CA ARG A 46 13.99 -11.03 0.26
C ARG A 46 12.57 -10.83 0.78
N PRO A 47 12.10 -11.71 1.65
CA PRO A 47 10.70 -11.61 2.17
C PRO A 47 10.38 -10.29 2.85
N GLU A 48 11.37 -9.56 3.34
CA GLU A 48 11.19 -8.24 3.96
C GLU A 48 10.94 -7.12 2.95
N SER A 49 11.16 -7.35 1.65
CA SER A 49 10.92 -6.37 0.60
C SER A 49 9.52 -6.56 0.01
N ILE A 50 8.67 -5.57 0.21
CA ILE A 50 7.26 -5.59 -0.20
C ILE A 50 6.99 -4.43 -1.16
N LEU A 51 6.28 -4.71 -2.23
CA LEU A 51 5.84 -3.68 -3.18
C LEU A 51 4.32 -3.69 -3.25
N LEU A 52 3.70 -2.55 -2.97
CA LEU A 52 2.28 -2.37 -3.21
C LEU A 52 2.11 -1.75 -4.61
N VAL A 53 1.22 -2.31 -5.41
CA VAL A 53 0.88 -1.76 -6.72
C VAL A 53 -0.59 -1.41 -6.69
N GLU A 54 -0.88 -0.11 -6.83
CA GLU A 54 -2.24 0.42 -6.71
C GLU A 54 -2.63 1.13 -8.00
N ALA A 55 -3.87 0.95 -8.41
CA ALA A 55 -4.44 1.72 -9.51
C ALA A 55 -5.79 2.28 -9.09
N TRP A 56 -5.97 3.56 -9.34
CA TRP A 56 -7.15 4.33 -8.97
C TRP A 56 -7.73 5.02 -10.19
N THR A 57 -9.00 5.37 -10.14
CA THR A 57 -9.66 6.02 -11.28
C THR A 57 -9.02 7.36 -11.62
N SER A 58 -8.57 8.13 -10.61
CA SER A 58 -7.86 9.39 -10.83
C SER A 58 -6.99 9.74 -9.62
N ARG A 59 -5.95 10.54 -9.89
CA ARG A 59 -5.09 11.07 -8.83
C ARG A 59 -5.86 12.05 -7.95
N ASP A 60 -6.75 12.85 -8.56
CA ASP A 60 -7.57 13.81 -7.83
C ASP A 60 -8.42 13.11 -6.77
N TYR A 61 -9.11 12.03 -7.14
CA TYR A 61 -9.88 11.24 -6.20
C TYR A 61 -8.98 10.72 -5.07
N PHE A 62 -7.85 10.15 -5.43
CA PHE A 62 -6.94 9.56 -4.45
C PHE A 62 -6.48 10.59 -3.42
N GLU A 63 -6.03 11.76 -3.88
CA GLU A 63 -5.50 12.79 -3.00
C GLU A 63 -6.58 13.47 -2.16
N ARG A 64 -7.76 13.70 -2.72
CA ARG A 64 -8.82 14.45 -2.04
C ARG A 64 -9.71 13.58 -1.18
N VAL A 65 -9.92 12.32 -1.56
CA VAL A 65 -10.88 11.45 -0.89
C VAL A 65 -10.20 10.25 -0.26
N GLN A 66 -9.57 9.40 -1.08
CA GLN A 66 -9.04 8.12 -0.62
C GLN A 66 -8.02 8.27 0.50
N SER A 67 -7.04 9.15 0.33
CA SER A 67 -5.96 9.33 1.30
C SER A 67 -6.45 9.77 2.67
N LYS A 68 -7.68 10.27 2.74
CA LYS A 68 -8.30 10.78 3.98
C LYS A 68 -9.24 9.77 4.63
N ARG A 69 -9.34 8.55 4.10
CA ARG A 69 -10.19 7.54 4.70
C ARG A 69 -9.73 7.23 6.12
N PRO A 70 -10.68 7.16 7.09
CA PRO A 70 -10.32 7.00 8.50
C PRO A 70 -9.55 5.73 8.82
N TYR A 71 -9.70 4.66 8.02
CA TYR A 71 -9.05 3.38 8.31
C TYR A 71 -7.53 3.42 8.10
N TYR A 72 -6.99 4.41 7.39
CA TYR A 72 -5.54 4.50 7.19
C TYR A 72 -4.79 4.87 8.46
N GLN A 73 -5.34 5.74 9.29
CA GLN A 73 -4.63 6.23 10.47
C GLN A 73 -4.26 5.09 11.44
N PRO A 74 -5.20 4.26 11.91
CA PRO A 74 -4.83 3.16 12.80
C PRO A 74 -3.93 2.13 12.13
N TYR A 75 -4.10 1.92 10.81
CA TYR A 75 -3.21 1.06 10.06
C TYR A 75 -1.76 1.59 10.10
N PHE A 76 -1.55 2.86 9.78
CA PHE A 76 -0.22 3.45 9.79
C PHE A 76 0.40 3.47 11.18
N GLU A 77 -0.38 3.71 12.21
CA GLU A 77 0.11 3.65 13.59
C GLU A 77 0.68 2.27 13.92
N ARG A 78 0.05 1.20 13.42
CA ARG A 78 0.51 -0.16 13.66
C ARG A 78 1.70 -0.55 12.81
N VAL A 79 1.73 -0.16 11.53
CA VAL A 79 2.76 -0.67 10.60
C VAL A 79 4.03 0.19 10.51
N ARG A 80 3.97 1.48 10.81
CA ARG A 80 5.18 2.31 10.77
C ARG A 80 6.32 1.79 11.63
N PRO A 81 6.07 1.33 12.85
CA PRO A 81 7.15 0.73 13.65
C PRO A 81 7.75 -0.54 13.05
N MET A 82 7.06 -1.17 12.11
CA MET A 82 7.53 -2.39 11.44
C MET A 82 8.44 -2.10 10.26
N TRP A 83 8.49 -0.86 9.78
CA TRP A 83 9.36 -0.46 8.68
C TRP A 83 10.80 -0.36 9.16
N SER A 84 11.74 -0.90 8.39
CA SER A 84 13.17 -0.73 8.67
C SER A 84 13.73 0.55 8.07
N GLU A 85 13.00 1.15 7.12
CA GLU A 85 13.34 2.43 6.52
C GLU A 85 12.06 3.09 6.01
N GLU A 86 12.14 4.39 5.66
CA GLU A 86 10.99 5.09 5.10
C GLU A 86 10.54 4.45 3.79
N ARG A 87 9.22 4.41 3.61
CA ARG A 87 8.62 3.92 2.37
C ARG A 87 8.96 4.84 1.21
N ARG A 88 9.02 4.27 0.01
CA ARG A 88 9.21 5.03 -1.22
C ARG A 88 7.96 4.95 -2.06
N MET A 89 7.33 6.10 -2.27
CA MET A 89 6.13 6.21 -3.09
C MET A 89 6.53 6.73 -4.47
N ARG A 90 6.00 6.09 -5.52
CA ARG A 90 6.24 6.53 -6.89
C ARG A 90 4.91 6.62 -7.62
N HIS A 91 4.78 7.65 -8.42
CA HIS A 91 3.58 7.93 -9.21
C HIS A 91 3.88 7.61 -10.67
N TRP A 92 2.94 6.92 -11.32
CA TRP A 92 3.15 6.44 -12.68
C TRP A 92 2.04 6.91 -13.58
N GLN A 93 2.38 7.18 -14.83
CA GLN A 93 1.44 7.48 -15.90
C GLN A 93 1.32 6.27 -16.80
N VAL A 94 0.09 5.84 -17.09
CA VAL A 94 -0.14 4.72 -18.02
C VAL A 94 0.02 5.27 -19.44
N ILE A 95 0.96 4.69 -20.20
CA ILE A 95 1.24 5.08 -21.58
C ILE A 95 0.45 4.22 -22.55
N GLU A 96 0.30 2.92 -22.24
CA GLU A 96 -0.42 1.98 -23.10
C GLU A 96 -1.30 1.05 -22.29
#